data_f738ed483a068055f8c1af1a8a6e8400
#
_entry.id   f738ed483a068055f8c1af1a8a6e8400
#
_cell.length_a   1.000
_cell.length_b   1.000
_cell.length_c   1.000
_cell.angle_alpha   90.00
_cell.angle_beta   90.00
_cell.angle_gamma   90.00
#
_symmetry.space_group_name_H-M   'P 1'
#
loop_
_entity.id
_entity.type
_entity.pdbx_description
1 polymer ?
#
loop_
_entity_poly.entity_id
_entity_poly.type
_entity_poly.pdbx_seq_one_letter_code
_entity_poly.pdbx_strand_id
1 'polypeptide(L)'
;MVLLEARHLHASVGERVLFDDLGLAIGEGDKIGLIGTNGVGKSTLLAQLAGIDLAPQSEMLTSNQLVMEYLPQNQPMNEDLTVLAQVFQGTSPLLAVVRRYEEALAAVSRDPENAAATQELLDAQDAMDREDAWQLESN
;
A
#
# COMPACT_ATOMS: atom_id res chain seq x y z
N MET A 1 -8.19 16.86 9.85
CA MET A 1 -9.35 15.94 9.59
C MET A 1 -8.99 14.56 10.10
N VAL A 2 -9.94 13.79 10.73
CA VAL A 2 -9.66 12.39 11.10
C VAL A 2 -9.72 11.55 9.84
N LEU A 3 -8.67 10.78 9.61
CA LEU A 3 -8.53 9.87 8.45
C LEU A 3 -8.94 8.44 8.80
N LEU A 4 -8.58 7.99 10.00
CA LEU A 4 -8.89 6.67 10.51
C LEU A 4 -9.23 6.77 12.00
N GLU A 5 -10.28 6.10 12.42
CA GLU A 5 -10.63 5.90 13.82
C GLU A 5 -10.88 4.42 14.06
N ALA A 6 -10.16 3.86 15.00
CA ALA A 6 -10.31 2.47 15.43
C ALA A 6 -10.81 2.43 16.86
N ARG A 7 -11.78 1.53 17.13
CA ARG A 7 -12.40 1.36 18.44
C ARG A 7 -12.48 -0.12 18.78
N HIS A 8 -12.44 -0.41 20.06
CA HIS A 8 -12.60 -1.76 20.60
C HIS A 8 -11.64 -2.79 19.99
N LEU A 9 -10.41 -2.34 19.63
CA LEU A 9 -9.40 -3.25 19.12
C LEU A 9 -9.00 -4.24 20.21
N HIS A 10 -8.96 -5.51 19.84
CA HIS A 10 -8.56 -6.61 20.72
C HIS A 10 -7.58 -7.53 20.00
N ALA A 11 -6.54 -7.97 20.69
CA ALA A 11 -5.65 -9.00 20.20
C ALA A 11 -5.11 -9.87 21.32
N SER A 12 -4.97 -11.15 21.02
CA SER A 12 -4.37 -12.14 21.91
C SER A 12 -3.51 -13.14 21.14
N VAL A 13 -2.51 -13.70 21.79
CA VAL A 13 -1.69 -14.81 21.28
C VAL A 13 -1.77 -15.96 22.29
N GLY A 14 -2.48 -17.03 21.94
CA GLY A 14 -2.84 -18.07 22.85
C GLY A 14 -3.71 -17.51 24.00
N GLU A 15 -3.29 -17.73 25.23
CA GLU A 15 -4.00 -17.21 26.42
C GLU A 15 -3.55 -15.79 26.82
N ARG A 16 -2.52 -15.23 26.16
CA ARG A 16 -1.99 -13.92 26.49
C ARG A 16 -2.70 -12.83 25.71
N VAL A 17 -3.41 -11.93 26.40
CA VAL A 17 -3.96 -10.71 25.84
C VAL A 17 -2.83 -9.72 25.58
N LEU A 18 -2.73 -9.20 24.36
CA LEU A 18 -1.77 -8.17 23.97
C LEU A 18 -2.34 -6.77 24.23
N PHE A 19 -3.58 -6.57 23.82
CA PHE A 19 -4.38 -5.39 24.13
C PHE A 19 -5.86 -5.73 24.08
N ASP A 20 -6.64 -4.99 24.84
CA ASP A 20 -8.08 -5.17 24.98
C ASP A 20 -8.74 -3.79 25.06
N ASP A 21 -9.83 -3.62 24.31
CA ASP A 21 -10.59 -2.36 24.22
C ASP A 21 -9.74 -1.13 23.85
N LEU A 22 -8.74 -1.33 22.97
CA LEU A 22 -7.87 -0.24 22.52
C LEU A 22 -8.59 0.61 21.50
N GLY A 23 -8.58 1.94 21.69
CA GLY A 23 -9.05 2.91 20.73
C GLY A 23 -7.96 3.90 20.34
N LEU A 24 -7.94 4.29 19.06
CA LEU A 24 -7.07 5.35 18.56
C LEU A 24 -7.67 6.05 17.35
N ALA A 25 -7.25 7.28 17.12
CA ALA A 25 -7.60 8.04 15.93
C ALA A 25 -6.33 8.61 15.28
N ILE A 26 -6.31 8.62 13.94
CA ILE A 26 -5.23 9.17 13.13
C ILE A 26 -5.78 10.31 12.29
N GLY A 27 -5.18 11.48 12.42
CA GLY A 27 -5.52 12.69 11.68
C GLY A 27 -4.61 12.94 10.49
N GLU A 28 -5.01 13.86 9.66
CA GLU A 28 -4.20 14.33 8.54
C GLU A 28 -2.90 14.97 9.05
N GLY A 29 -1.77 14.56 8.46
CA GLY A 29 -0.45 15.04 8.83
C GLY A 29 0.16 14.40 10.09
N ASP A 30 -0.56 13.51 10.79
CA ASP A 30 -0.04 12.81 11.96
C ASP A 30 1.16 11.92 11.58
N LYS A 31 2.17 11.94 12.47
CA LYS A 31 3.34 11.06 12.42
C LYS A 31 3.43 10.33 13.75
N ILE A 32 3.02 9.09 13.78
CA ILE A 32 2.86 8.31 15.01
C ILE A 32 3.96 7.25 15.11
N GLY A 33 4.73 7.28 16.22
CA GLY A 33 5.69 6.25 16.56
C GLY A 33 5.13 5.26 17.58
N LEU A 34 5.16 3.97 17.25
CA LEU A 34 4.74 2.88 18.15
C LEU A 34 5.95 2.23 18.78
N ILE A 35 6.14 2.43 20.09
CA ILE A 35 7.28 1.92 20.87
C ILE A 35 6.84 0.90 21.91
N GLY A 36 7.71 -0.03 22.22
CA GLY A 36 7.47 -1.09 23.23
C GLY A 36 8.40 -2.28 23.02
N THR A 37 8.43 -3.19 23.99
CA THR A 37 9.23 -4.42 23.95
C THR A 37 8.76 -5.35 22.83
N ASN A 38 9.63 -6.30 22.42
CA ASN A 38 9.25 -7.32 21.45
C ASN A 38 8.12 -8.21 21.99
N GLY A 39 7.18 -8.58 21.14
CA GLY A 39 6.03 -9.41 21.49
C GLY A 39 4.91 -8.70 22.26
N VAL A 40 4.94 -7.36 22.38
CA VAL A 40 3.87 -6.58 23.05
C VAL A 40 2.64 -6.34 22.16
N GLY A 41 2.73 -6.65 20.86
CA GLY A 41 1.58 -6.53 19.95
C GLY A 41 1.68 -5.38 18.94
N LYS A 42 2.86 -4.70 18.79
CA LYS A 42 3.02 -3.58 17.85
C LYS A 42 2.65 -3.94 16.40
N SER A 43 3.22 -5.02 15.89
CA SER A 43 2.94 -5.49 14.51
C SER A 43 1.50 -5.97 14.35
N THR A 44 0.93 -6.56 15.41
CA THR A 44 -0.48 -6.96 15.42
C THR A 44 -1.40 -5.76 15.35
N LEU A 45 -1.11 -4.69 16.11
CA LEU A 45 -1.86 -3.45 16.05
C LEU A 45 -1.79 -2.82 14.65
N LEU A 46 -0.60 -2.73 14.05
CA LEU A 46 -0.44 -2.19 12.68
C LEU A 46 -1.21 -3.03 11.65
N ALA A 47 -1.19 -4.36 11.77
CA ALA A 47 -1.95 -5.24 10.88
C ALA A 47 -3.46 -5.02 11.03
N GLN A 48 -3.96 -4.89 12.28
CA GLN A 48 -5.38 -4.60 12.52
C GLN A 48 -5.79 -3.22 11.98
N LEU A 49 -4.94 -2.20 12.11
CA LEU A 49 -5.20 -0.89 11.51
C LEU A 49 -5.24 -0.94 9.98
N ALA A 50 -4.54 -1.89 9.37
CA ALA A 50 -4.62 -2.18 7.94
C ALA A 50 -5.83 -3.07 7.56
N GLY A 51 -6.71 -3.39 8.51
CA GLY A 51 -7.88 -4.23 8.27
C GLY A 51 -7.59 -5.74 8.27
N ILE A 52 -6.38 -6.15 8.70
CA ILE A 52 -5.96 -7.56 8.74
C ILE A 52 -6.26 -8.10 10.14
N ASP A 53 -6.91 -9.27 10.21
CA ASP A 53 -7.22 -10.00 11.45
C ASP A 53 -7.96 -9.15 12.52
N LEU A 54 -8.92 -8.37 12.10
CA LEU A 54 -9.78 -7.61 13.01
C LEU A 54 -10.65 -8.55 13.84
N ALA A 55 -10.67 -8.33 15.16
CA ALA A 55 -11.59 -9.04 16.05
C ALA A 55 -13.06 -8.61 15.75
N PRO A 56 -14.05 -9.52 15.96
CA PRO A 56 -15.46 -9.23 15.62
C PRO A 56 -16.05 -7.99 16.31
N GLN A 57 -15.54 -7.64 17.49
CA GLN A 57 -15.96 -6.47 18.27
C GLN A 57 -15.26 -5.18 17.85
N SER A 58 -14.22 -5.26 17.02
CA SER A 58 -13.44 -4.11 16.60
C SER A 58 -14.20 -3.32 15.54
N GLU A 59 -14.19 -2.00 15.68
CA GLU A 59 -14.76 -1.06 14.72
C GLU A 59 -13.65 -0.24 14.08
N MET A 60 -13.72 -0.08 12.77
CA MET A 60 -12.82 0.78 12.03
C MET A 60 -13.60 1.70 11.11
N LEU A 61 -13.41 2.99 11.31
CA LEU A 61 -14.00 4.06 10.50
C LEU A 61 -12.88 4.75 9.72
N THR A 62 -12.99 4.76 8.41
CA THR A 62 -12.03 5.40 7.52
C THR A 62 -12.70 6.48 6.68
N SER A 63 -11.96 7.54 6.34
CA SER A 63 -12.39 8.52 5.36
C SER A 63 -12.62 7.85 3.99
N ASN A 64 -13.65 8.26 3.26
CA ASN A 64 -14.03 7.68 1.96
C ASN A 64 -12.93 7.77 0.87
N GLN A 65 -11.91 8.61 1.06
CA GLN A 65 -10.81 8.80 0.12
C GLN A 65 -9.47 8.31 0.67
N LEU A 66 -9.49 7.61 1.82
CA LEU A 66 -8.25 7.12 2.42
C LEU A 66 -7.67 5.98 1.59
N VAL A 67 -6.49 6.19 1.05
CA VAL A 67 -5.62 5.14 0.52
C VAL A 67 -4.70 4.72 1.64
N MET A 68 -4.69 3.44 1.98
CA MET A 68 -3.90 2.91 3.09
C MET A 68 -2.99 1.80 2.58
N GLU A 69 -1.71 1.91 2.91
CA GLU A 69 -0.69 0.92 2.59
C GLU A 69 -0.11 0.33 3.89
N TYR A 70 0.08 -0.97 3.91
CA TYR A 70 0.70 -1.69 5.02
C TYR A 70 1.99 -2.35 4.56
N LEU A 71 3.09 -1.98 5.19
CA LEU A 71 4.39 -2.59 4.95
C LEU A 71 4.69 -3.59 6.09
N PRO A 72 4.58 -4.90 5.85
CA PRO A 72 4.93 -5.91 6.85
C PRO A 72 6.44 -5.99 7.08
N GLN A 73 6.86 -6.44 8.26
CA GLN A 73 8.26 -6.59 8.62
C GLN A 73 9.02 -7.56 7.68
N ASN A 74 8.36 -8.61 7.23
CA ASN A 74 8.87 -9.57 6.25
C ASN A 74 7.98 -9.50 5.01
N GLN A 75 8.40 -8.75 4.00
CA GLN A 75 7.70 -8.72 2.73
C GLN A 75 8.23 -9.84 1.84
N PRO A 76 7.39 -10.78 1.39
CA PRO A 76 7.83 -11.77 0.43
C PRO A 76 8.20 -11.05 -0.87
N MET A 77 9.46 -11.17 -1.27
CA MET A 77 9.90 -10.69 -2.59
C MET A 77 9.61 -11.77 -3.61
N ASN A 78 9.07 -11.38 -4.75
CA ASN A 78 8.91 -12.30 -5.87
C ASN A 78 10.24 -12.37 -6.63
N GLU A 79 10.91 -13.53 -6.57
CA GLU A 79 12.22 -13.74 -7.19
C GLU A 79 12.17 -13.67 -8.73
N ASP A 80 10.99 -13.81 -9.34
CA ASP A 80 10.80 -13.74 -10.78
C ASP A 80 10.67 -12.29 -11.30
N LEU A 81 10.60 -11.31 -10.41
CA LEU A 81 10.45 -9.91 -10.76
C LEU A 81 11.76 -9.13 -10.64
N THR A 82 11.92 -8.14 -11.51
CA THR A 82 12.99 -7.15 -11.35
C THR A 82 12.74 -6.30 -10.11
N VAL A 83 13.79 -5.68 -9.56
CA VAL A 83 13.67 -4.78 -8.41
C VAL A 83 12.67 -3.66 -8.69
N LEU A 84 12.70 -3.09 -9.88
CA LEU A 84 11.76 -2.04 -10.30
C LEU A 84 10.31 -2.54 -10.31
N ALA A 85 10.06 -3.70 -10.92
CA ALA A 85 8.74 -4.31 -10.94
C ALA A 85 8.21 -4.65 -9.53
N GLN A 86 9.12 -5.04 -8.62
CA GLN A 86 8.79 -5.30 -7.22
C GLN A 86 8.37 -4.03 -6.48
N VAL A 87 9.07 -2.91 -6.70
CA VAL A 87 8.73 -1.61 -6.11
C VAL A 87 7.36 -1.12 -6.59
N PHE A 88 7.01 -1.36 -7.85
CA PHE A 88 5.74 -0.95 -8.43
C PHE A 88 4.57 -1.92 -8.18
N GLN A 89 4.72 -2.93 -7.34
CA GLN A 89 3.62 -3.84 -6.95
C GLN A 89 2.59 -3.23 -5.98
N GLY A 90 2.81 -1.99 -5.49
CA GLY A 90 1.86 -1.28 -4.64
C GLY A 90 0.47 -1.15 -5.28
N THR A 91 -0.56 -1.05 -4.46
CA THR A 91 -1.97 -0.89 -4.88
C THR A 91 -2.34 0.55 -5.23
N SER A 92 -1.41 1.49 -5.13
CA SER A 92 -1.63 2.90 -5.47
C SER A 92 -2.03 3.04 -6.94
N PRO A 93 -3.10 3.77 -7.27
CA PRO A 93 -3.47 4.08 -8.64
C PRO A 93 -2.34 4.71 -9.45
N LEU A 94 -1.55 5.57 -8.82
CA LEU A 94 -0.40 6.22 -9.44
C LEU A 94 0.70 5.22 -9.85
N LEU A 95 1.01 4.25 -8.98
CA LEU A 95 1.95 3.17 -9.30
C LEU A 95 1.44 2.25 -10.42
N ALA A 96 0.13 2.05 -10.52
CA ALA A 96 -0.47 1.28 -11.61
C ALA A 96 -0.25 1.96 -12.98
N VAL A 97 -0.33 3.29 -13.02
CA VAL A 97 -0.06 4.09 -14.24
C VAL A 97 1.40 3.98 -14.65
N VAL A 98 2.34 4.15 -13.72
CA VAL A 98 3.79 4.01 -13.98
C VAL A 98 4.12 2.61 -14.49
N ARG A 99 3.59 1.57 -13.85
CA ARG A 99 3.80 0.18 -14.28
C ARG A 99 3.29 -0.06 -15.69
N ARG A 100 2.10 0.43 -16.04
CA ARG A 100 1.53 0.33 -17.39
C ARG A 100 2.44 0.98 -18.44
N TYR A 101 3.00 2.15 -18.12
CA TYR A 101 3.95 2.84 -19.00
C TYR A 101 5.23 2.01 -19.20
N GLU A 102 5.84 1.50 -18.14
CA GLU A 102 7.05 0.68 -18.19
C GLU A 102 6.83 -0.62 -19.00
N GLU A 103 5.70 -1.31 -18.81
CA GLU A 103 5.35 -2.51 -19.57
C GLU A 103 5.17 -2.20 -21.06
N ALA A 104 4.52 -1.10 -21.41
CA ALA A 104 4.33 -0.66 -22.79
C ALA A 104 5.66 -0.26 -23.45
N LEU A 105 6.53 0.46 -22.75
CA LEU A 105 7.87 0.82 -23.20
C LEU A 105 8.73 -0.40 -23.48
N ALA A 106 8.68 -1.40 -22.58
CA ALA A 106 9.39 -2.66 -22.77
C ALA A 106 8.86 -3.48 -23.96
N ALA A 107 7.53 -3.41 -24.24
CA ALA A 107 6.92 -4.07 -25.38
C ALA A 107 7.38 -3.47 -26.70
N VAL A 108 7.37 -2.14 -26.83
CA VAL A 108 7.87 -1.41 -28.02
C VAL A 108 9.37 -1.65 -28.22
N SER A 109 10.16 -1.68 -27.13
CA SER A 109 11.60 -1.94 -27.21
C SER A 109 11.92 -3.35 -27.74
N ARG A 110 11.05 -4.35 -27.49
CA ARG A 110 11.20 -5.73 -27.99
C ARG A 110 10.76 -5.88 -29.44
N ASP A 111 9.70 -5.17 -29.85
CA ASP A 111 9.16 -5.22 -31.20
C ASP A 111 8.69 -3.81 -31.63
N PRO A 112 9.63 -3.01 -32.21
CA PRO A 112 9.33 -1.64 -32.62
C PRO A 112 8.30 -1.50 -33.76
N GLU A 113 8.06 -2.57 -34.53
CA GLU A 113 7.09 -2.55 -35.63
C GLU A 113 5.67 -2.93 -35.18
N ASN A 114 5.50 -3.29 -33.92
CA ASN A 114 4.20 -3.63 -33.36
C ASN A 114 3.34 -2.38 -33.10
N ALA A 115 2.42 -2.11 -34.03
CA ALA A 115 1.54 -0.95 -33.96
C ALA A 115 0.66 -0.94 -32.70
N ALA A 116 0.25 -2.12 -32.19
CA ALA A 116 -0.55 -2.21 -30.97
C ALA A 116 0.27 -1.82 -29.73
N ALA A 117 1.55 -2.24 -29.65
CA ALA A 117 2.44 -1.85 -28.56
C ALA A 117 2.74 -0.35 -28.60
N THR A 118 2.92 0.23 -29.79
CA THR A 118 3.11 1.66 -29.93
C THR A 118 1.88 2.45 -29.48
N GLN A 119 0.67 2.00 -29.83
CA GLN A 119 -0.56 2.64 -29.38
C GLN A 119 -0.72 2.57 -27.86
N GLU A 120 -0.44 1.39 -27.26
CA GLU A 120 -0.50 1.21 -25.81
C GLU A 120 0.49 2.15 -25.07
N LEU A 121 1.69 2.36 -25.65
CA LEU A 121 2.66 3.30 -25.09
C LEU A 121 2.14 4.74 -25.11
N LEU A 122 1.49 5.18 -26.20
CA LEU A 122 0.89 6.50 -26.29
C LEU A 122 -0.23 6.67 -25.25
N ASP A 123 -1.10 5.68 -25.12
CA ASP A 123 -2.18 5.72 -24.14
C ASP A 123 -1.66 5.71 -22.68
N ALA A 124 -0.55 5.02 -22.44
CA ALA A 124 0.11 5.01 -21.14
C ALA A 124 0.80 6.35 -20.83
N GLN A 125 1.43 7.00 -21.84
CA GLN A 125 1.98 8.35 -21.70
C GLN A 125 0.90 9.38 -21.34
N ASP A 126 -0.24 9.34 -22.03
CA ASP A 126 -1.37 10.21 -21.70
C ASP A 126 -1.90 10.00 -20.27
N ALA A 127 -1.81 8.77 -19.76
CA ALA A 127 -2.17 8.47 -18.38
C ALA A 127 -1.13 9.02 -17.39
N MET A 128 0.17 8.92 -17.69
CA MET A 128 1.26 9.53 -16.92
C MET A 128 1.11 11.04 -16.80
N ASP A 129 0.75 11.72 -17.90
CA ASP A 129 0.53 13.17 -17.94
C ASP A 129 -0.68 13.58 -17.09
N ARG A 130 -1.79 12.84 -17.18
CA ARG A 130 -3.03 13.14 -16.41
C ARG A 130 -2.85 13.01 -14.90
N GLU A 131 -2.06 12.05 -14.46
CA GLU A 131 -1.84 11.76 -13.05
C GLU A 131 -0.57 12.44 -12.49
N ASP A 132 0.14 13.25 -13.31
CA ASP A 132 1.44 13.89 -12.96
C ASP A 132 2.48 12.89 -12.40
N ALA A 133 2.51 11.69 -12.99
CA ALA A 133 3.25 10.54 -12.49
C ALA A 133 4.75 10.57 -12.81
N TRP A 134 5.22 11.46 -13.68
CA TRP A 134 6.62 11.57 -14.13
C TRP A 134 7.61 11.84 -12.98
N GLN A 135 7.17 12.48 -11.90
CA GLN A 135 8.03 12.77 -10.76
C GLN A 135 8.45 11.51 -9.99
N LEU A 136 7.70 10.41 -10.11
CA LEU A 136 8.04 9.14 -9.48
C LEU A 136 9.13 8.37 -10.22
N GLU A 137 9.25 8.56 -11.53
CA GLU A 137 10.28 7.92 -12.35
C GLU A 137 11.65 8.60 -12.18
N SER A 138 11.66 9.89 -11.81
CA SER A 138 12.87 10.72 -11.77
C SER A 138 13.64 10.69 -10.45
N ASN A 139 13.14 10.03 -9.42
CA ASN A 139 13.77 9.90 -8.09
C ASN A 139 14.17 8.46 -7.82
#